data_dc9ce267237606aed908ba869d38d505
#
_entry.id   dc9ce267237606aed908ba869d38d505
#
_cell.length_a   1.000
_cell.length_b   1.000
_cell.length_c   1.000
_cell.angle_alpha   90.00
_cell.angle_beta   90.00
_cell.angle_gamma   90.00
#
_symmetry.space_group_name_H-M   'P 1'
#
loop_
_entity.id
_entity.type
_entity.pdbx_description
1 polymer ?
#
loop_
_entity_poly.entity_id
_entity_poly.type
_entity_poly.pdbx_seq_one_letter_code
_entity_poly.pdbx_strand_id
1 'polypeptide(L)'
;MELDKYWDNIHKKYISTYDDWLNKYTKLFNKDFKFVELGCGRAYSSNYLISSGFINVIATDFSTAVLKIVQEKNRNLETMLFDMTGGLPFGDNSIDVVIADLCLHYFDTETTKYIIKEILRTLKPDGYLLVRVNSIKEIKNNNNLEKIDHNFYFDGNIYKRYFDEEDCKYYFKDFKIYYLEEKNMSRYDNPKVLWELCLRKNWVKEKASLFSEAFIYNSLPKYFFIKLFSSLAFIGFGKYSSNPSFKYNSRIPEMALAVRAITGGIT
;
A
#
# COMPACT_ATOMS: atom_id res chain seq x y z
N MET A 1 -15.72 13.12 20.66
CA MET A 1 -15.36 11.76 21.14
C MET A 1 -13.92 11.53 20.73
N GLU A 2 -13.06 11.12 21.65
CA GLU A 2 -11.65 10.83 21.28
C GLU A 2 -11.65 9.61 20.32
N LEU A 3 -10.90 9.71 19.24
CA LEU A 3 -10.93 8.73 18.14
C LEU A 3 -10.48 7.33 18.58
N ASP A 4 -9.54 7.26 19.53
CA ASP A 4 -9.07 6.02 20.17
C ASP A 4 -10.20 5.30 20.91
N LYS A 5 -10.99 6.03 21.73
CA LYS A 5 -12.14 5.48 22.43
C LYS A 5 -13.25 4.98 21.51
N TYR A 6 -13.44 5.66 20.38
CA TYR A 6 -14.38 5.20 19.35
C TYR A 6 -13.97 3.82 18.83
N TRP A 7 -12.72 3.68 18.39
CA TRP A 7 -12.22 2.44 17.82
C TRP A 7 -12.13 1.32 18.86
N ASP A 8 -11.74 1.61 20.09
CA ASP A 8 -11.74 0.64 21.19
C ASP A 8 -13.14 0.03 21.40
N ASN A 9 -14.19 0.85 21.32
CA ASN A 9 -15.57 0.39 21.43
C ASN A 9 -16.00 -0.44 20.21
N ILE A 10 -15.61 -0.02 19.00
CA ILE A 10 -15.91 -0.76 17.76
C ILE A 10 -15.26 -2.15 17.83
N HIS A 11 -13.99 -2.24 18.20
CA HIS A 11 -13.27 -3.51 18.28
C HIS A 11 -13.76 -4.44 19.40
N LYS A 12 -14.37 -3.90 20.45
CA LYS A 12 -15.03 -4.72 21.48
C LYS A 12 -16.36 -5.26 20.99
N LYS A 13 -17.15 -4.43 20.30
CA LYS A 13 -18.51 -4.75 19.89
C LYS A 13 -18.57 -5.66 18.66
N TYR A 14 -17.74 -5.40 17.66
CA TYR A 14 -17.81 -6.11 16.38
C TYR A 14 -16.67 -7.10 16.24
N ILE A 15 -17.04 -8.38 16.27
CA ILE A 15 -16.13 -9.50 15.99
C ILE A 15 -16.45 -9.95 14.57
N SER A 16 -15.46 -9.91 13.69
CA SER A 16 -15.56 -10.44 12.35
C SER A 16 -14.66 -11.67 12.18
N THR A 17 -14.77 -12.33 11.06
CA THR A 17 -13.89 -13.44 10.66
C THR A 17 -12.98 -13.00 9.51
N TYR A 18 -11.92 -13.74 9.26
CA TYR A 18 -11.12 -13.57 8.06
C TYR A 18 -11.93 -14.02 6.84
N ASP A 19 -11.88 -13.26 5.74
CA ASP A 19 -12.66 -13.48 4.51
C ASP A 19 -11.82 -13.93 3.31
N ASP A 20 -10.69 -14.56 3.57
CA ASP A 20 -9.80 -15.20 2.59
C ASP A 20 -9.26 -14.31 1.46
N TRP A 21 -9.37 -12.99 1.60
CA TRP A 21 -9.03 -12.06 0.53
C TRP A 21 -7.54 -12.08 0.11
N LEU A 22 -6.63 -12.41 1.03
CA LEU A 22 -5.19 -12.51 0.74
C LEU A 22 -4.80 -13.80 0.02
N ASN A 23 -5.64 -14.84 0.04
CA ASN A 23 -5.29 -16.18 -0.46
C ASN A 23 -4.75 -16.15 -1.88
N LYS A 24 -5.35 -15.34 -2.76
CA LYS A 24 -4.94 -15.23 -4.16
C LYS A 24 -3.58 -14.54 -4.35
N TYR A 25 -3.14 -13.75 -3.37
CA TYR A 25 -1.89 -12.99 -3.44
C TYR A 25 -0.69 -13.71 -2.82
N THR A 26 -0.92 -14.62 -1.87
CA THR A 26 0.17 -15.25 -1.09
C THR A 26 1.20 -15.99 -1.93
N LYS A 27 0.79 -16.52 -3.09
CA LYS A 27 1.70 -17.17 -4.06
C LYS A 27 2.63 -16.21 -4.81
N LEU A 28 2.41 -14.90 -4.69
CA LEU A 28 3.30 -13.87 -5.25
C LEU A 28 4.48 -13.57 -4.33
N PHE A 29 4.45 -14.05 -3.08
CA PHE A 29 5.35 -13.62 -2.03
C PHE A 29 6.27 -14.74 -1.56
N ASN A 30 7.53 -14.41 -1.29
CA ASN A 30 8.45 -15.31 -0.59
C ASN A 30 8.12 -15.33 0.90
N LYS A 31 8.41 -16.45 1.56
CA LYS A 31 8.07 -16.64 2.99
C LYS A 31 8.88 -15.75 3.94
N ASP A 32 10.01 -15.24 3.49
CA ASP A 32 10.93 -14.34 4.18
C ASP A 32 10.61 -12.84 3.95
N PHE A 33 9.62 -12.53 3.10
CA PHE A 33 9.21 -11.15 2.89
C PHE A 33 8.76 -10.50 4.19
N LYS A 34 9.12 -9.23 4.37
CA LYS A 34 8.66 -8.40 5.47
C LYS A 34 7.31 -7.79 5.14
N PHE A 35 6.30 -8.16 5.93
CA PHE A 35 4.94 -7.63 5.86
C PHE A 35 4.68 -6.63 6.98
N VAL A 36 3.96 -5.55 6.64
CA VAL A 36 3.43 -4.61 7.62
C VAL A 36 1.94 -4.42 7.34
N GLU A 37 1.08 -4.73 8.30
CA GLU A 37 -0.36 -4.44 8.25
C GLU A 37 -0.62 -3.12 8.98
N LEU A 38 -1.13 -2.11 8.25
CA LEU A 38 -1.50 -0.80 8.78
C LEU A 38 -2.94 -0.82 9.29
N GLY A 39 -3.20 -0.27 10.48
CA GLY A 39 -4.54 -0.25 11.06
C GLY A 39 -5.12 -1.66 11.19
N CYS A 40 -4.34 -2.58 11.77
CA CYS A 40 -4.62 -4.01 11.74
C CYS A 40 -5.91 -4.41 12.49
N GLY A 41 -6.44 -3.57 13.38
CA GLY A 41 -7.55 -3.93 14.24
C GLY A 41 -7.26 -5.24 14.97
N ARG A 42 -8.08 -6.26 14.72
CA ARG A 42 -7.88 -7.60 15.32
C ARG A 42 -6.86 -8.47 14.60
N ALA A 43 -6.09 -7.91 13.66
CA ALA A 43 -4.98 -8.52 12.92
C ALA A 43 -5.38 -9.84 12.19
N TYR A 44 -6.55 -9.87 11.56
CA TYR A 44 -6.99 -11.07 10.84
C TYR A 44 -6.07 -11.39 9.67
N SER A 45 -5.64 -10.39 8.89
CA SER A 45 -4.72 -10.57 7.78
C SER A 45 -3.33 -11.02 8.24
N SER A 46 -2.79 -10.40 9.30
CA SER A 46 -1.50 -10.79 9.88
C SER A 46 -1.53 -12.21 10.44
N ASN A 47 -2.58 -12.60 11.16
CA ASN A 47 -2.74 -13.96 11.68
C ASN A 47 -2.84 -15.01 10.55
N TYR A 48 -3.54 -14.68 9.46
CA TYR A 48 -3.59 -15.52 8.28
C TYR A 48 -2.21 -15.72 7.66
N LEU A 49 -1.42 -14.65 7.52
CA LEU A 49 -0.06 -14.74 6.98
C LEU A 49 0.84 -15.63 7.85
N ILE A 50 0.84 -15.44 9.17
CA ILE A 50 1.60 -16.29 10.11
C ILE A 50 1.17 -17.76 9.96
N SER A 51 -0.14 -18.05 9.97
CA SER A 51 -0.64 -19.42 9.81
C SER A 51 -0.32 -20.02 8.43
N SER A 52 -0.11 -19.17 7.43
CA SER A 52 0.33 -19.55 6.09
C SER A 52 1.86 -19.69 5.97
N GLY A 53 2.62 -19.54 7.07
CA GLY A 53 4.07 -19.76 7.14
C GLY A 53 4.93 -18.57 6.71
N PHE A 54 4.39 -17.35 6.70
CA PHE A 54 5.18 -16.13 6.59
C PHE A 54 5.75 -15.77 7.96
N ILE A 55 7.04 -15.45 8.04
CA ILE A 55 7.75 -15.33 9.32
C ILE A 55 8.00 -13.90 9.78
N ASN A 56 7.98 -12.94 8.86
CA ASN A 56 8.27 -11.53 9.14
C ASN A 56 7.00 -10.69 8.96
N VAL A 57 6.07 -10.76 9.91
CA VAL A 57 4.79 -10.05 9.87
C VAL A 57 4.66 -9.14 11.07
N ILE A 58 4.43 -7.85 10.83
CA ILE A 58 4.22 -6.82 11.86
C ILE A 58 2.80 -6.29 11.72
N ALA A 59 1.98 -6.44 12.76
CA ALA A 59 0.65 -5.85 12.85
C ALA A 59 0.72 -4.49 13.55
N THR A 60 0.20 -3.44 12.93
CA THR A 60 0.31 -2.09 13.47
C THR A 60 -1.05 -1.43 13.62
N ASP A 61 -1.21 -0.67 14.70
CA ASP A 61 -2.42 0.10 14.97
C ASP A 61 -2.08 1.28 15.89
N PHE A 62 -2.93 2.30 15.93
CA PHE A 62 -2.76 3.40 16.87
C PHE A 62 -3.46 3.14 18.22
N SER A 63 -4.33 2.12 18.31
CA SER A 63 -5.01 1.72 19.53
C SER A 63 -4.19 0.73 20.36
N THR A 64 -3.75 1.17 21.53
CA THR A 64 -3.09 0.29 22.53
C THR A 64 -4.00 -0.86 22.95
N ALA A 65 -5.30 -0.61 23.08
CA ALA A 65 -6.25 -1.61 23.54
C ALA A 65 -6.40 -2.74 22.51
N VAL A 66 -6.45 -2.41 21.21
CA VAL A 66 -6.58 -3.44 20.16
C VAL A 66 -5.30 -4.27 20.04
N LEU A 67 -4.12 -3.63 20.11
CA LEU A 67 -2.86 -4.36 20.06
C LEU A 67 -2.69 -5.32 21.24
N LYS A 68 -3.17 -4.94 22.44
CA LYS A 68 -3.20 -5.84 23.58
C LYS A 68 -4.06 -7.09 23.29
N ILE A 69 -5.25 -6.92 22.70
CA ILE A 69 -6.11 -8.04 22.30
C ILE A 69 -5.39 -8.95 21.28
N VAL A 70 -4.66 -8.36 20.33
CA VAL A 70 -3.88 -9.11 19.32
C VAL A 70 -2.80 -9.95 19.98
N GLN A 71 -2.01 -9.37 20.89
CA GLN A 71 -0.94 -10.05 21.60
C GLN A 71 -1.44 -11.15 22.55
N GLU A 72 -2.59 -10.95 23.22
CA GLU A 72 -3.22 -11.97 24.05
C GLU A 72 -3.63 -13.21 23.23
N LYS A 73 -4.05 -13.01 21.99
CA LYS A 73 -4.46 -14.10 21.07
C LYS A 73 -3.30 -14.78 20.37
N ASN A 74 -2.28 -14.03 20.00
CA ASN A 74 -1.11 -14.54 19.29
C ASN A 74 0.17 -13.84 19.77
N ARG A 75 0.81 -14.44 20.76
CA ARG A 75 2.05 -13.91 21.36
C ARG A 75 3.24 -13.88 20.39
N ASN A 76 3.17 -14.64 19.30
CA ASN A 76 4.25 -14.73 18.31
C ASN A 76 4.10 -13.68 17.19
N LEU A 77 2.98 -12.96 17.14
CA LEU A 77 2.79 -11.89 16.17
C LEU A 77 3.44 -10.61 16.69
N GLU A 78 4.41 -10.11 15.97
CA GLU A 78 5.01 -8.80 16.26
C GLU A 78 3.97 -7.69 16.09
N THR A 79 3.87 -6.80 17.08
CA THR A 79 2.96 -5.66 17.04
C THR A 79 3.70 -4.35 17.24
N MET A 80 3.26 -3.27 16.60
CA MET A 80 3.84 -1.95 16.75
C MET A 80 2.74 -0.88 16.87
N LEU A 81 2.85 -0.05 17.91
CA LEU A 81 1.95 1.06 18.18
C LEU A 81 2.46 2.32 17.50
N PHE A 82 1.71 2.86 16.55
CA PHE A 82 1.91 4.21 16.01
C PHE A 82 0.68 4.71 15.27
N ASP A 83 0.58 6.04 15.13
CA ASP A 83 -0.40 6.71 14.27
C ASP A 83 0.23 6.96 12.91
N MET A 84 -0.34 6.38 11.85
CA MET A 84 0.16 6.54 10.48
C MET A 84 0.05 7.97 9.95
N THR A 85 -0.74 8.83 10.56
CA THR A 85 -0.83 10.25 10.20
C THR A 85 0.43 11.02 10.54
N GLY A 86 1.24 10.54 11.50
CA GLY A 86 2.56 11.07 11.86
C GLY A 86 3.71 10.52 11.01
N GLY A 87 3.43 9.66 10.04
CA GLY A 87 4.42 8.97 9.21
C GLY A 87 4.61 7.50 9.61
N LEU A 88 5.31 6.75 8.78
CA LEU A 88 5.59 5.34 9.04
C LEU A 88 6.98 5.18 9.65
N PRO A 89 7.13 4.54 10.85
CA PRO A 89 8.40 4.42 11.56
C PRO A 89 9.30 3.32 10.96
N PHE A 90 9.35 3.27 9.64
CA PHE A 90 10.17 2.33 8.88
C PHE A 90 11.12 3.09 7.96
N GLY A 91 12.32 2.54 7.75
CA GLY A 91 13.30 3.10 6.83
C GLY A 91 12.84 3.02 5.38
N ASP A 92 13.48 3.83 4.53
CA ASP A 92 13.24 3.80 3.09
C ASP A 92 13.55 2.42 2.51
N ASN A 93 12.71 1.94 1.60
CA ASN A 93 12.93 0.67 0.88
C ASN A 93 13.18 -0.53 1.81
N SER A 94 12.46 -0.61 2.94
CA SER A 94 12.69 -1.62 3.99
C SER A 94 11.59 -2.69 4.09
N ILE A 95 10.44 -2.51 3.43
CA ILE A 95 9.26 -3.38 3.52
C ILE A 95 8.99 -4.02 2.16
N ASP A 96 8.70 -5.32 2.12
CA ASP A 96 8.36 -6.03 0.89
C ASP A 96 6.88 -5.90 0.55
N VAL A 97 6.00 -5.97 1.56
CA VAL A 97 4.54 -5.89 1.38
C VAL A 97 3.90 -5.05 2.48
N VAL A 98 3.14 -4.04 2.10
CA VAL A 98 2.24 -3.31 2.99
C VAL A 98 0.81 -3.77 2.74
N ILE A 99 0.05 -4.00 3.82
CA ILE A 99 -1.37 -4.31 3.80
C ILE A 99 -2.12 -3.16 4.47
N ALA A 100 -3.13 -2.62 3.79
CA ALA A 100 -4.01 -1.58 4.29
C ALA A 100 -5.48 -2.00 4.09
N ASP A 101 -5.97 -2.83 5.02
CA ASP A 101 -7.30 -3.41 4.94
C ASP A 101 -8.33 -2.56 5.66
N LEU A 102 -9.10 -1.78 4.91
CA LEU A 102 -10.19 -0.93 5.41
C LEU A 102 -9.73 0.14 6.43
N CYS A 103 -8.50 0.66 6.28
CA CYS A 103 -7.96 1.70 7.16
C CYS A 103 -7.69 3.05 6.45
N LEU A 104 -7.38 3.08 5.14
CA LEU A 104 -7.00 4.32 4.44
C LEU A 104 -8.18 5.27 4.13
N HIS A 105 -9.40 4.84 4.30
CA HIS A 105 -10.59 5.62 3.98
C HIS A 105 -11.11 6.51 5.11
N TYR A 106 -10.38 6.64 6.22
CA TYR A 106 -10.80 7.49 7.34
C TYR A 106 -10.17 8.89 7.34
N PHE A 107 -9.36 9.21 6.34
CA PHE A 107 -8.57 10.43 6.30
C PHE A 107 -9.05 11.39 5.21
N ASP A 108 -8.82 12.69 5.44
CA ASP A 108 -8.99 13.73 4.42
C ASP A 108 -8.03 13.54 3.23
N THR A 109 -8.18 14.38 2.21
CA THR A 109 -7.42 14.26 0.97
C THR A 109 -5.91 14.38 1.19
N GLU A 110 -5.46 15.35 1.98
CA GLU A 110 -4.03 15.59 2.15
C GLU A 110 -3.38 14.54 3.05
N THR A 111 -4.05 14.15 4.12
CA THR A 111 -3.60 13.07 5.00
C THR A 111 -3.54 11.73 4.26
N THR A 112 -4.54 11.42 3.42
CA THR A 112 -4.54 10.20 2.58
C THR A 112 -3.34 10.19 1.63
N LYS A 113 -3.07 11.29 0.93
CA LYS A 113 -1.90 11.42 0.04
C LYS A 113 -0.58 11.26 0.80
N TYR A 114 -0.48 11.88 1.98
CA TYR A 114 0.71 11.79 2.82
C TYR A 114 1.00 10.36 3.24
N ILE A 115 -0.01 9.63 3.73
CA ILE A 115 0.13 8.23 4.14
C ILE A 115 0.55 7.36 2.94
N ILE A 116 -0.06 7.55 1.77
CA ILE A 116 0.28 6.82 0.55
C ILE A 116 1.72 7.10 0.12
N LYS A 117 2.21 8.34 0.25
CA LYS A 117 3.60 8.71 -0.01
C LYS A 117 4.56 8.01 0.96
N GLU A 118 4.22 7.93 2.24
CA GLU A 118 4.99 7.21 3.25
C GLU A 118 5.03 5.70 2.98
N ILE A 119 3.92 5.11 2.57
CA ILE A 119 3.88 3.72 2.12
C ILE A 119 4.83 3.53 0.93
N LEU A 120 4.77 4.41 -0.06
CA LEU A 120 5.65 4.37 -1.22
C LEU A 120 7.12 4.48 -0.83
N ARG A 121 7.47 5.39 0.12
CA ARG A 121 8.83 5.56 0.63
C ARG A 121 9.36 4.27 1.27
N THR A 122 8.56 3.66 2.13
CA THR A 122 8.98 2.50 2.93
C THR A 122 9.03 1.19 2.14
N LEU A 123 8.23 1.05 1.08
CA LEU A 123 8.26 -0.13 0.22
C LEU A 123 9.58 -0.25 -0.54
N LYS A 124 10.13 -1.45 -0.57
CA LYS A 124 11.27 -1.80 -1.45
C LYS A 124 10.91 -1.58 -2.92
N PRO A 125 11.91 -1.39 -3.80
CA PRO A 125 11.70 -1.49 -5.24
C PRO A 125 10.95 -2.78 -5.58
N ASP A 126 9.90 -2.68 -6.41
CA ASP A 126 9.03 -3.81 -6.74
C ASP A 126 8.18 -4.37 -5.57
N GLY A 127 8.18 -3.73 -4.40
CA GLY A 127 7.35 -4.09 -3.27
C GLY A 127 5.85 -3.88 -3.54
N TYR A 128 5.01 -4.54 -2.77
CA TYR A 128 3.57 -4.58 -2.99
C TYR A 128 2.81 -3.79 -1.93
N LEU A 129 1.73 -3.14 -2.37
CA LEU A 129 0.69 -2.59 -1.50
C LEU A 129 -0.63 -3.30 -1.81
N LEU A 130 -1.19 -3.96 -0.81
CA LEU A 130 -2.52 -4.57 -0.86
C LEU A 130 -3.50 -3.71 -0.11
N VAL A 131 -4.56 -3.25 -0.77
CA VAL A 131 -5.50 -2.28 -0.21
C VAL A 131 -6.93 -2.74 -0.38
N ARG A 132 -7.75 -2.51 0.65
CA ARG A 132 -9.20 -2.47 0.50
C ARG A 132 -9.75 -1.15 1.07
N VAL A 133 -10.62 -0.49 0.31
CA VAL A 133 -11.29 0.77 0.69
C VAL A 133 -12.78 0.72 0.37
N ASN A 134 -13.60 1.46 1.10
CA ASN A 134 -15.05 1.50 0.87
C ASN A 134 -15.39 2.03 -0.52
N SER A 135 -16.32 1.39 -1.22
CA SER A 135 -16.88 1.89 -2.48
C SER A 135 -17.90 2.99 -2.23
N ILE A 136 -18.01 3.91 -3.20
CA ILE A 136 -19.09 4.94 -3.24
C ILE A 136 -20.50 4.32 -3.23
N LYS A 137 -20.65 3.05 -3.62
CA LYS A 137 -21.94 2.32 -3.55
C LYS A 137 -22.45 2.15 -2.11
N GLU A 138 -21.54 2.21 -1.11
CA GLU A 138 -21.92 2.16 0.32
C GLU A 138 -22.68 3.40 0.81
N ILE A 139 -22.58 4.54 0.12
CA ILE A 139 -23.27 5.78 0.49
C ILE A 139 -24.80 5.57 0.53
N LYS A 140 -25.35 4.75 -0.36
CA LYS A 140 -26.78 4.46 -0.44
C LYS A 140 -27.34 3.77 0.81
N ASN A 141 -26.47 3.14 1.59
CA ASN A 141 -26.83 2.39 2.78
C ASN A 141 -26.80 3.25 4.06
N ASN A 142 -26.45 4.55 3.94
CA ASN A 142 -26.31 5.44 5.08
C ASN A 142 -27.02 6.77 4.84
N ASN A 143 -28.17 6.95 5.46
CA ASN A 143 -29.09 8.09 5.24
C ASN A 143 -28.63 9.39 5.93
N ASN A 144 -27.60 9.36 6.78
CA ASN A 144 -27.21 10.50 7.63
C ASN A 144 -25.78 10.96 7.35
N LEU A 145 -25.34 10.93 6.09
CA LEU A 145 -24.01 11.39 5.72
C LEU A 145 -24.01 12.89 5.39
N GLU A 146 -23.22 13.65 6.13
CA GLU A 146 -22.88 15.02 5.78
C GLU A 146 -21.68 15.02 4.81
N LYS A 147 -21.86 15.60 3.62
CA LYS A 147 -20.77 15.70 2.64
C LYS A 147 -19.81 16.82 3.05
N ILE A 148 -18.55 16.48 3.27
CA ILE A 148 -17.49 17.43 3.66
C ILE A 148 -16.66 17.86 2.44
N ASP A 149 -16.30 16.90 1.55
CA ASP A 149 -15.49 17.13 0.36
C ASP A 149 -15.84 16.08 -0.71
N HIS A 150 -15.10 16.03 -1.82
CA HIS A 150 -15.27 15.01 -2.85
C HIS A 150 -15.16 13.61 -2.24
N ASN A 151 -16.27 12.87 -2.33
CA ASN A 151 -16.39 11.49 -1.80
C ASN A 151 -15.96 11.31 -0.33
N PHE A 152 -15.95 12.41 0.46
CA PHE A 152 -15.57 12.44 1.87
C PHE A 152 -16.72 12.97 2.72
N TYR A 153 -17.14 12.20 3.72
CA TYR A 153 -18.36 12.40 4.47
C TYR A 153 -18.14 12.22 5.96
N PHE A 154 -19.00 12.86 6.75
CA PHE A 154 -19.11 12.66 8.20
C PHE A 154 -20.42 11.90 8.50
N ASP A 155 -20.36 10.83 9.31
CA ASP A 155 -21.51 9.99 9.66
C ASP A 155 -22.09 10.29 11.05
N GLY A 156 -21.71 11.42 11.65
CA GLY A 156 -22.06 11.80 13.02
C GLY A 156 -21.05 11.32 14.07
N ASN A 157 -20.14 10.44 13.73
CA ASN A 157 -19.11 9.89 14.63
C ASN A 157 -17.70 10.02 14.04
N ILE A 158 -17.53 9.62 12.80
CA ILE A 158 -16.22 9.60 12.11
C ILE A 158 -16.34 10.06 10.67
N TYR A 159 -15.25 10.53 10.15
CA TYR A 159 -15.09 10.85 8.73
C TYR A 159 -14.80 9.59 7.92
N LYS A 160 -15.36 9.50 6.70
CA LYS A 160 -15.12 8.39 5.77
C LYS A 160 -15.06 8.88 4.34
N ARG A 161 -14.05 8.42 3.62
CA ARG A 161 -13.97 8.52 2.16
C ARG A 161 -14.59 7.27 1.54
N TYR A 162 -15.35 7.48 0.49
CA TYR A 162 -15.87 6.43 -0.36
C TYR A 162 -15.24 6.58 -1.73
N PHE A 163 -14.66 5.52 -2.26
CA PHE A 163 -13.90 5.54 -3.49
C PHE A 163 -14.76 5.11 -4.68
N ASP A 164 -14.63 5.81 -5.80
CA ASP A 164 -14.93 5.28 -7.11
C ASP A 164 -13.64 4.79 -7.81
N GLU A 165 -13.75 4.34 -9.06
CA GLU A 165 -12.59 3.85 -9.81
C GLU A 165 -11.57 4.96 -10.10
N GLU A 166 -12.04 6.18 -10.37
CA GLU A 166 -11.19 7.33 -10.64
C GLU A 166 -10.44 7.79 -9.38
N ASP A 167 -11.09 7.74 -8.21
CA ASP A 167 -10.43 7.97 -6.93
C ASP A 167 -9.32 6.94 -6.69
N CYS A 168 -9.58 5.65 -6.96
CA CYS A 168 -8.56 4.62 -6.85
C CYS A 168 -7.35 4.91 -7.76
N LYS A 169 -7.59 5.28 -9.01
CA LYS A 169 -6.52 5.65 -9.95
C LYS A 169 -5.79 6.92 -9.52
N TYR A 170 -6.50 7.92 -9.01
CA TYR A 170 -5.94 9.19 -8.58
C TYR A 170 -5.01 9.05 -7.36
N TYR A 171 -5.49 8.41 -6.30
CA TYR A 171 -4.71 8.27 -5.06
C TYR A 171 -3.52 7.33 -5.22
N PHE A 172 -3.65 6.28 -6.03
CA PHE A 172 -2.59 5.28 -6.23
C PHE A 172 -1.83 5.43 -7.55
N LYS A 173 -1.86 6.61 -8.19
CA LYS A 173 -1.24 6.90 -9.49
C LYS A 173 0.26 6.60 -9.59
N ASP A 174 0.98 6.61 -8.47
CA ASP A 174 2.43 6.39 -8.41
C ASP A 174 2.81 4.90 -8.31
N PHE A 175 1.81 4.04 -8.18
CA PHE A 175 1.96 2.59 -8.24
C PHE A 175 1.59 2.06 -9.64
N LYS A 176 2.11 0.87 -9.95
CA LYS A 176 1.59 0.05 -11.04
C LYS A 176 0.43 -0.79 -10.49
N ILE A 177 -0.75 -0.64 -11.08
CA ILE A 177 -1.95 -1.41 -10.70
C ILE A 177 -1.85 -2.80 -11.34
N TYR A 178 -1.84 -3.86 -10.53
CA TYR A 178 -1.90 -5.26 -10.96
C TYR A 178 -3.31 -5.81 -10.90
N TYR A 179 -4.08 -5.33 -9.94
CA TYR A 179 -5.46 -5.73 -9.73
C TYR A 179 -6.24 -4.56 -9.16
N LEU A 180 -7.43 -4.33 -9.68
CA LEU A 180 -8.40 -3.34 -9.24
C LEU A 180 -9.78 -3.87 -9.54
N GLU A 181 -10.56 -4.16 -8.51
CA GLU A 181 -11.93 -4.69 -8.67
C GLU A 181 -12.83 -4.19 -7.55
N GLU A 182 -14.04 -3.80 -7.91
CA GLU A 182 -15.10 -3.52 -6.96
C GLU A 182 -15.84 -4.81 -6.62
N LYS A 183 -15.96 -5.12 -5.33
CA LYS A 183 -16.48 -6.41 -4.84
C LYS A 183 -17.43 -6.24 -3.68
N ASN A 184 -18.31 -7.23 -3.52
CA ASN A 184 -19.03 -7.44 -2.28
C ASN A 184 -18.13 -8.16 -1.26
N MET A 185 -18.19 -7.73 -0.01
CA MET A 185 -17.52 -8.35 1.12
C MET A 185 -18.55 -8.72 2.18
N SER A 186 -18.53 -9.98 2.63
CA SER A 186 -19.46 -10.55 3.60
C SER A 186 -18.82 -10.81 4.98
N ARG A 187 -17.71 -10.13 5.29
CA ARG A 187 -17.01 -10.26 6.59
C ARG A 187 -17.88 -9.82 7.79
N TYR A 188 -18.83 -8.93 7.55
CA TYR A 188 -19.74 -8.38 8.54
C TYR A 188 -21.18 -8.81 8.27
N ASP A 189 -22.04 -8.77 9.28
CA ASP A 189 -23.46 -9.12 9.18
C ASP A 189 -24.17 -8.33 8.05
N ASN A 190 -23.78 -7.06 7.88
CA ASN A 190 -24.20 -6.26 6.74
C ASN A 190 -23.11 -6.31 5.66
N PRO A 191 -23.38 -6.94 4.49
CA PRO A 191 -22.44 -6.96 3.38
C PRO A 191 -22.03 -5.54 2.97
N LYS A 192 -20.75 -5.37 2.64
CA LYS A 192 -20.18 -4.10 2.16
C LYS A 192 -19.74 -4.22 0.72
N VAL A 193 -19.79 -3.11 -0.01
CA VAL A 193 -19.13 -2.96 -1.30
C VAL A 193 -17.81 -2.22 -1.10
N LEU A 194 -16.74 -2.76 -1.62
CA LEU A 194 -15.40 -2.19 -1.49
C LEU A 194 -14.62 -2.31 -2.79
N TRP A 195 -13.59 -1.50 -2.92
CA TRP A 195 -12.51 -1.68 -3.89
C TRP A 195 -11.39 -2.49 -3.27
N GLU A 196 -10.94 -3.50 -4.00
CA GLU A 196 -9.78 -4.31 -3.66
C GLU A 196 -8.69 -4.08 -4.70
N LEU A 197 -7.48 -3.71 -4.23
CA LEU A 197 -6.35 -3.36 -5.06
C LEU A 197 -5.11 -4.20 -4.70
N CYS A 198 -4.40 -4.64 -5.73
CA CYS A 198 -3.02 -5.10 -5.62
C CYS A 198 -2.14 -4.17 -6.47
N LEU A 199 -1.24 -3.50 -5.81
CA LEU A 199 -0.42 -2.43 -6.33
C LEU A 199 1.05 -2.79 -6.17
N ARG A 200 1.90 -2.33 -7.07
CA ARG A 200 3.34 -2.55 -6.99
C ARG A 200 4.10 -1.23 -7.12
N LYS A 201 5.09 -1.02 -6.26
CA LYS A 201 5.95 0.17 -6.37
C LYS A 201 6.67 0.18 -7.71
N ASN A 202 6.50 1.27 -8.45
CA ASN A 202 7.12 1.45 -9.77
C ASN A 202 8.46 2.17 -9.63
N TRP A 203 9.53 1.41 -9.42
CA TRP A 203 10.87 1.94 -9.23
C TRP A 203 11.43 2.72 -10.44
N VAL A 204 10.94 2.45 -11.65
CA VAL A 204 11.34 3.17 -12.86
C VAL A 204 10.85 4.62 -12.81
N LYS A 205 9.63 4.83 -12.35
CA LYS A 205 9.05 6.17 -12.19
C LYS A 205 9.75 6.97 -11.10
N GLU A 206 10.08 6.33 -9.97
CA GLU A 206 10.81 6.94 -8.86
C GLU A 206 12.21 7.40 -9.28
N LYS A 207 12.96 6.56 -10.00
CA LYS A 207 14.27 6.96 -10.54
C LYS A 207 14.15 8.09 -11.57
N ALA A 208 13.17 8.05 -12.45
CA ALA A 208 12.94 9.13 -13.42
C ALA A 208 12.63 10.46 -12.71
N SER A 209 11.87 10.46 -11.61
CA SER A 209 11.61 11.64 -10.80
C SER A 209 12.88 12.17 -10.12
N LEU A 210 13.66 11.30 -9.46
CA LEU A 210 14.92 11.67 -8.83
C LEU A 210 15.94 12.22 -9.85
N PHE A 211 15.98 11.67 -11.06
CA PHE A 211 16.84 12.19 -12.13
C PHE A 211 16.36 13.52 -12.68
N SER A 212 15.04 13.74 -12.77
CA SER A 212 14.50 15.04 -13.20
C SER A 212 14.79 16.14 -12.17
N GLU A 213 14.66 15.84 -10.88
CA GLU A 213 15.00 16.76 -9.79
C GLU A 213 16.52 17.05 -9.76
N ALA A 214 17.36 16.01 -9.87
CA ALA A 214 18.82 16.20 -9.93
C ALA A 214 19.26 16.99 -11.17
N PHE A 215 18.52 16.87 -12.29
CA PHE A 215 18.79 17.66 -13.50
C PHE A 215 18.41 19.14 -13.35
N ILE A 216 17.35 19.44 -12.59
CA ILE A 216 16.91 20.82 -12.33
C ILE A 216 17.87 21.50 -11.33
N TYR A 217 18.37 20.76 -10.33
CA TYR A 217 19.21 21.32 -9.27
C TYR A 217 20.71 21.35 -9.59
N ASN A 218 21.21 20.44 -10.44
CA ASN A 218 22.64 20.37 -10.78
C ASN A 218 22.82 20.36 -12.31
N SER A 219 23.50 21.34 -12.81
CA SER A 219 23.97 21.45 -14.21
C SER A 219 25.02 20.37 -14.58
N LEU A 220 24.72 19.09 -14.32
CA LEU A 220 25.58 17.98 -14.69
C LEU A 220 25.50 17.70 -16.21
N PRO A 221 26.63 17.46 -16.91
CA PRO A 221 26.65 17.19 -18.34
C PRO A 221 25.83 15.92 -18.68
N LYS A 222 25.04 15.97 -19.76
CA LYS A 222 24.25 14.82 -20.29
C LYS A 222 25.03 13.51 -20.38
N TYR A 223 26.30 13.57 -20.65
CA TYR A 223 27.21 12.41 -20.78
C TYR A 223 27.40 11.64 -19.46
N PHE A 224 27.33 12.31 -18.32
CA PHE A 224 27.47 11.69 -17.00
C PHE A 224 26.25 10.80 -16.68
N PHE A 225 25.07 11.21 -17.12
CA PHE A 225 23.83 10.45 -16.92
C PHE A 225 23.79 9.15 -17.74
N ILE A 226 24.24 9.17 -18.98
CA ILE A 226 24.28 7.97 -19.84
C ILE A 226 25.22 6.93 -19.22
N LYS A 227 26.35 7.35 -18.69
CA LYS A 227 27.33 6.46 -18.03
C LYS A 227 26.82 5.91 -16.69
N LEU A 228 26.10 6.71 -15.92
CA LEU A 228 25.46 6.28 -14.67
C LEU A 228 24.31 5.30 -14.93
N PHE A 229 23.48 5.55 -15.96
CA PHE A 229 22.41 4.65 -16.37
C PHE A 229 22.94 3.27 -16.83
N SER A 230 24.01 3.24 -17.61
CA SER A 230 24.62 1.98 -18.02
C SER A 230 25.22 1.21 -16.84
N SER A 231 25.83 1.90 -15.87
CA SER A 231 26.40 1.28 -14.66
C SER A 231 25.31 0.75 -13.71
N LEU A 232 24.20 1.47 -13.54
CA LEU A 232 23.07 1.05 -12.70
C LEU A 232 22.27 -0.11 -13.33
N ALA A 233 22.13 -0.13 -14.65
CA ALA A 233 21.59 -1.27 -15.38
C ALA A 233 22.44 -2.53 -15.14
N PHE A 234 23.76 -2.39 -15.12
CA PHE A 234 24.69 -3.51 -14.90
C PHE A 234 24.63 -4.05 -13.45
N ILE A 235 24.46 -3.20 -12.46
CA ILE A 235 24.36 -3.60 -11.04
C ILE A 235 23.03 -4.32 -10.76
N GLY A 236 21.92 -3.91 -11.39
CA GLY A 236 20.63 -4.60 -11.30
C GLY A 236 20.62 -5.99 -11.95
N PHE A 237 21.40 -6.18 -13.01
CA PHE A 237 21.50 -7.45 -13.73
C PHE A 237 22.42 -8.48 -13.03
N GLY A 238 23.45 -8.02 -12.31
CA GLY A 238 24.43 -8.92 -11.67
C GLY A 238 23.89 -9.77 -10.53
N LYS A 239 22.79 -9.39 -9.89
CA LYS A 239 22.17 -10.14 -8.78
C LYS A 239 21.16 -11.22 -9.22
N TYR A 240 20.77 -11.27 -10.50
CA TYR A 240 19.74 -12.21 -11.01
C TYR A 240 20.28 -13.23 -12.01
N SER A 241 21.60 -13.31 -12.22
CA SER A 241 22.20 -14.19 -13.24
C SER A 241 22.41 -15.64 -12.83
N SER A 242 21.95 -16.08 -11.66
CA SER A 242 22.11 -17.47 -11.20
C SER A 242 20.96 -18.43 -11.60
N ASN A 243 19.98 -17.97 -12.38
CA ASN A 243 18.89 -18.84 -12.86
C ASN A 243 18.89 -18.95 -14.39
N PRO A 244 19.19 -20.15 -14.97
CA PRO A 244 19.36 -20.33 -16.42
C PRO A 244 18.09 -20.21 -17.27
N SER A 245 16.90 -20.03 -16.68
CA SER A 245 15.61 -20.01 -17.38
C SER A 245 15.07 -18.60 -17.71
N PHE A 246 15.80 -17.53 -17.42
CA PHE A 246 15.34 -16.17 -17.66
C PHE A 246 15.63 -15.72 -19.09
N LYS A 247 14.59 -15.70 -19.94
CA LYS A 247 14.68 -15.15 -21.31
C LYS A 247 14.84 -13.63 -21.28
N TYR A 248 15.85 -13.15 -21.99
CA TYR A 248 16.44 -11.80 -22.01
C TYR A 248 15.55 -10.67 -22.55
N ASN A 249 14.25 -10.88 -22.87
CA ASN A 249 13.55 -10.07 -23.87
C ASN A 249 12.45 -9.12 -23.39
N SER A 250 12.12 -8.96 -22.10
CA SER A 250 10.92 -8.20 -21.74
C SER A 250 11.12 -6.79 -21.13
N ARG A 251 12.34 -6.42 -20.72
CA ARG A 251 12.59 -5.15 -20.00
C ARG A 251 13.35 -4.06 -20.78
N ILE A 252 14.02 -4.40 -21.86
CA ILE A 252 14.77 -3.43 -22.70
C ILE A 252 13.85 -2.41 -23.40
N PRO A 253 12.66 -2.75 -23.90
CA PRO A 253 11.76 -1.79 -24.53
C PRO A 253 11.24 -0.71 -23.58
N GLU A 254 10.94 -1.06 -22.32
CA GLU A 254 10.42 -0.10 -21.33
C GLU A 254 11.49 0.91 -20.90
N MET A 255 12.74 0.48 -20.79
CA MET A 255 13.86 1.39 -20.49
C MET A 255 14.18 2.31 -21.66
N ALA A 256 14.08 1.83 -22.89
CA ALA A 256 14.27 2.65 -24.10
C ALA A 256 13.17 3.71 -24.24
N LEU A 257 11.93 3.39 -23.84
CA LEU A 257 10.81 4.35 -23.81
C LEU A 257 11.02 5.44 -22.75
N ALA A 258 11.52 5.08 -21.57
CA ALA A 258 11.82 6.03 -20.49
C ALA A 258 12.95 6.99 -20.92
N VAL A 259 14.00 6.48 -21.57
CA VAL A 259 15.09 7.32 -22.10
C VAL A 259 14.59 8.24 -23.21
N ARG A 260 13.74 7.78 -24.12
CA ARG A 260 13.14 8.62 -25.18
C ARG A 260 12.25 9.72 -24.61
N ALA A 261 11.45 9.44 -23.57
CA ALA A 261 10.61 10.43 -22.91
C ALA A 261 11.44 11.53 -22.22
N ILE A 262 12.60 11.17 -21.66
CA ILE A 262 13.50 12.12 -20.96
C ILE A 262 14.36 12.92 -21.95
N THR A 263 14.76 12.34 -23.08
CA THR A 263 15.66 13.00 -24.05
C THR A 263 14.93 13.79 -25.13
N GLY A 264 13.60 13.86 -25.12
CA GLY A 264 12.81 14.64 -26.07
C GLY A 264 12.95 14.18 -27.53
N GLY A 265 13.22 12.89 -27.76
CA GLY A 265 13.18 12.32 -29.12
C GLY A 265 14.25 12.85 -30.08
N ILE A 266 15.43 13.20 -29.60
CA ILE A 266 16.56 13.60 -30.48
C ILE A 266 17.09 12.35 -31.16
N THR A 267 16.80 12.25 -32.47
CA THR A 267 17.42 11.33 -33.43
C THR A 267 18.88 11.64 -33.64
#